data_0dc2488fc478754d6cc71d6fc5eecfea
#
_entry.id   0dc2488fc478754d6cc71d6fc5eecfea
#
_cell.length_a   1.000
_cell.length_b   1.000
_cell.length_c   1.000
_cell.angle_alpha   90.00
_cell.angle_beta   90.00
_cell.angle_gamma   90.00
#
_symmetry.space_group_name_H-M   'P 1'
#
loop_
_entity.id
_entity.type
_entity.pdbx_description
1 polymer ?
#
loop_
_entity_poly.entity_id
_entity_poly.type
_entity_poly.pdbx_seq_one_letter_code
_entity_poly.pdbx_strand_id
1 'polypeptide(L)'
;MRWIGERIAAALPAEKTNGDYGGSKTPLDQRDLWRTPPALFTSLDAEFCFQLDAAAAPHNALCRKFITAEQNTLETPWADYLSIPGYVWLNPPYSEIMPFVKKAAAESANQIGTVMLVPADTSVGWFKEAIQTASEVRFITAGRLAFINPVTGKPVSGNSKGSILIIWRPYPRTHCEFTTVERDVLMEFGTKLLARREAA
;
A
#
# COMPACT_ATOMS: atom_id res chain seq x y z
N MET A 1 -8.10 35.09 -5.80
CA MET A 1 -8.59 33.71 -5.54
C MET A 1 -8.44 33.25 -4.08
N ARG A 2 -8.69 34.13 -3.12
CA ARG A 2 -8.64 33.81 -1.66
C ARG A 2 -10.03 33.59 -1.01
N TRP A 3 -11.10 33.59 -1.80
CA TRP A 3 -12.46 33.78 -1.28
C TRP A 3 -13.29 32.52 -1.05
N ILE A 4 -12.88 31.38 -1.58
CA ILE A 4 -13.66 30.13 -1.48
C ILE A 4 -13.23 29.28 -0.27
N GLY A 5 -11.96 29.34 0.12
CA GLY A 5 -11.45 28.52 1.24
C GLY A 5 -11.93 28.94 2.63
N GLU A 6 -12.12 30.23 2.87
CA GLU A 6 -12.49 30.73 4.20
C GLU A 6 -13.97 30.54 4.56
N ARG A 7 -14.88 30.43 3.59
CA ARG A 7 -16.30 30.16 3.84
C ARG A 7 -16.64 28.70 4.09
N ILE A 8 -15.81 27.78 3.59
CA ILE A 8 -16.01 26.34 3.82
C ILE A 8 -15.57 25.93 5.22
N ALA A 9 -14.55 26.58 5.78
CA ALA A 9 -14.05 26.29 7.13
C ALA A 9 -14.99 26.71 8.27
N ALA A 10 -15.94 27.62 8.02
CA ALA A 10 -16.82 28.17 9.05
C ALA A 10 -18.19 27.46 9.17
N ALA A 11 -18.50 26.47 8.34
CA ALA A 11 -19.85 25.94 8.18
C ALA A 11 -20.05 24.47 8.59
N LEU A 12 -19.05 23.80 9.15
CA LEU A 12 -19.21 22.38 9.54
C LEU A 12 -19.07 22.21 11.05
N PRO A 13 -20.16 21.91 11.78
CA PRO A 13 -20.04 21.35 13.11
C PRO A 13 -19.38 19.98 13.01
N ALA A 14 -18.46 19.68 13.93
CA ALA A 14 -17.80 18.40 14.05
C ALA A 14 -18.81 17.32 14.51
N GLU A 15 -19.61 16.81 13.61
CA GLU A 15 -20.33 15.56 13.82
C GLU A 15 -19.42 14.41 13.39
N LYS A 16 -19.03 13.59 14.36
CA LYS A 16 -18.48 12.25 14.12
C LYS A 16 -19.60 11.41 13.50
N THR A 17 -19.77 11.49 12.20
CA THR A 17 -20.58 10.51 11.49
C THR A 17 -19.73 9.25 11.34
N ASN A 18 -20.03 8.23 12.12
CA ASN A 18 -19.69 6.84 11.84
C ASN A 18 -20.45 6.40 10.56
N GLY A 19 -20.08 7.00 9.43
CA GLY A 19 -20.62 6.66 8.13
C GLY A 19 -19.75 5.63 7.44
N ASP A 20 -19.68 4.42 7.99
CA ASP A 20 -19.12 3.27 7.28
C ASP A 20 -20.16 2.78 6.26
N TYR A 21 -20.22 3.45 5.12
CA TYR A 21 -21.03 3.01 3.98
C TYR A 21 -20.51 1.64 3.51
N GLY A 22 -21.16 0.57 3.96
CA GLY A 22 -20.83 -0.79 3.63
C GLY A 22 -19.66 -1.35 4.44
N GLY A 23 -19.75 -1.28 5.78
CA GLY A 23 -18.76 -1.81 6.71
C GLY A 23 -18.28 -3.21 6.35
N SER A 24 -16.98 -3.44 6.45
CA SER A 24 -16.38 -4.75 6.22
C SER A 24 -17.06 -5.79 7.10
N LYS A 25 -17.55 -6.88 6.49
CA LYS A 25 -18.09 -8.05 7.20
C LYS A 25 -17.00 -8.92 7.84
N THR A 26 -15.72 -8.57 7.60
CA THR A 26 -14.57 -9.27 8.18
C THR A 26 -14.49 -8.98 9.68
N PRO A 27 -14.34 -9.99 10.56
CA PRO A 27 -14.09 -9.81 11.98
C PRO A 27 -12.89 -8.88 12.23
N LEU A 28 -12.92 -8.11 13.33
CA LEU A 28 -11.91 -7.10 13.63
C LEU A 28 -10.49 -7.70 13.71
N ASP A 29 -10.37 -8.86 14.30
CA ASP A 29 -9.13 -9.64 14.46
C ASP A 29 -8.54 -10.15 13.14
N GLN A 30 -9.32 -10.17 12.06
CA GLN A 30 -8.91 -10.65 10.74
C GLN A 30 -8.75 -9.53 9.71
N ARG A 31 -9.18 -8.31 10.00
CA ARG A 31 -9.19 -7.21 9.03
C ARG A 31 -7.81 -6.85 8.49
N ASP A 32 -6.78 -6.97 9.32
CA ASP A 32 -5.42 -6.59 8.99
C ASP A 32 -4.57 -7.79 8.50
N LEU A 33 -5.17 -8.99 8.37
CA LEU A 33 -4.45 -10.21 7.98
C LEU A 33 -4.60 -10.58 6.51
N TRP A 34 -5.32 -9.79 5.73
CA TRP A 34 -5.52 -10.05 4.31
C TRP A 34 -4.21 -9.93 3.53
N ARG A 35 -3.96 -10.94 2.66
CA ARG A 35 -2.69 -11.06 1.95
C ARG A 35 -2.80 -10.51 0.54
N THR A 36 -1.72 -9.91 0.07
CA THR A 36 -1.57 -9.45 -1.31
C THR A 36 -1.64 -10.64 -2.27
N PRO A 37 -2.37 -10.54 -3.39
CA PRO A 37 -2.31 -11.53 -4.46
C PRO A 37 -0.88 -11.69 -5.00
N PRO A 38 -0.31 -12.91 -5.09
CA PRO A 38 1.05 -13.12 -5.58
C PRO A 38 1.30 -12.53 -6.97
N ALA A 39 0.31 -12.61 -7.87
CA ALA A 39 0.42 -12.04 -9.21
C ALA A 39 0.60 -10.51 -9.19
N LEU A 40 -0.14 -9.79 -8.31
CA LEU A 40 0.06 -8.36 -8.14
C LEU A 40 1.48 -8.03 -7.69
N PHE A 41 1.93 -8.71 -6.62
CA PHE A 41 3.28 -8.51 -6.10
C PHE A 41 4.34 -8.80 -7.17
N THR A 42 4.25 -9.94 -7.87
CA THR A 42 5.23 -10.33 -8.89
C THR A 42 5.27 -9.34 -10.06
N SER A 43 4.13 -8.78 -10.45
CA SER A 43 4.07 -7.73 -11.47
C SER A 43 4.84 -6.47 -11.04
N LEU A 44 4.63 -6.03 -9.80
CA LEU A 44 5.29 -4.85 -9.25
C LEU A 44 6.77 -5.14 -8.93
N ASP A 45 7.11 -6.35 -8.49
CA ASP A 45 8.49 -6.78 -8.25
C ASP A 45 9.35 -6.73 -9.54
N ALA A 46 8.75 -7.01 -10.69
CA ALA A 46 9.42 -6.85 -11.99
C ALA A 46 9.75 -5.39 -12.34
N GLU A 47 9.00 -4.42 -11.79
CA GLU A 47 9.27 -2.99 -11.97
C GLU A 47 10.24 -2.45 -10.90
N PHE A 48 10.05 -2.84 -9.64
CA PHE A 48 10.73 -2.20 -8.50
C PHE A 48 11.86 -3.02 -7.89
N CYS A 49 11.93 -4.33 -8.14
CA CYS A 49 12.94 -5.24 -7.57
C CYS A 49 12.98 -5.17 -6.04
N PHE A 50 11.88 -5.54 -5.38
CA PHE A 50 11.75 -5.46 -3.93
C PHE A 50 12.77 -6.30 -3.19
N GLN A 51 13.40 -5.72 -2.18
CA GLN A 51 14.39 -6.38 -1.35
C GLN A 51 13.87 -6.73 0.05
N LEU A 52 12.80 -6.07 0.49
CA LEU A 52 12.20 -6.20 1.81
C LEU A 52 10.68 -6.16 1.73
N ASP A 53 10.01 -7.06 2.46
CA ASP A 53 8.60 -6.96 2.81
C ASP A 53 8.50 -6.41 4.24
N ALA A 54 8.14 -5.14 4.37
CA ALA A 54 8.24 -4.42 5.63
C ALA A 54 7.09 -4.68 6.61
N ALA A 55 6.06 -5.43 6.22
CA ALA A 55 4.93 -5.74 7.09
C ALA A 55 4.39 -7.15 6.79
N ALA A 56 5.12 -8.18 7.22
CA ALA A 56 4.79 -9.57 6.92
C ALA A 56 4.94 -10.48 8.14
N ALA A 57 4.43 -11.68 8.00
CA ALA A 57 4.71 -12.79 8.91
C ALA A 57 5.44 -13.91 8.12
N PRO A 58 6.13 -14.85 8.78
CA PRO A 58 6.88 -15.91 8.10
C PRO A 58 6.07 -16.71 7.07
N HIS A 59 4.77 -16.84 7.29
CA HIS A 59 3.86 -17.64 6.44
C HIS A 59 3.27 -16.87 5.25
N ASN A 60 3.47 -15.54 5.16
CA ASN A 60 2.89 -14.70 4.10
C ASN A 60 3.86 -13.71 3.48
N ALA A 61 5.12 -13.71 3.90
CA ALA A 61 6.16 -12.83 3.36
C ALA A 61 6.36 -13.06 1.86
N LEU A 62 6.41 -11.97 1.11
CA LEU A 62 6.58 -11.96 -0.33
C LEU A 62 8.04 -11.75 -0.75
N CYS A 63 8.88 -11.20 0.14
CA CYS A 63 10.32 -11.09 -0.01
C CYS A 63 11.06 -12.11 0.87
N ARG A 64 12.30 -12.43 0.49
CA ARG A 64 13.17 -13.28 1.34
C ARG A 64 13.51 -12.62 2.69
N LYS A 65 13.63 -11.30 2.70
CA LYS A 65 13.81 -10.49 3.90
C LYS A 65 12.47 -9.83 4.22
N PHE A 66 12.07 -9.90 5.46
CA PHE A 66 10.81 -9.32 5.92
C PHE A 66 10.91 -8.88 7.37
N ILE A 67 10.01 -8.01 7.80
CA ILE A 67 9.89 -7.52 9.17
C ILE A 67 8.55 -7.96 9.72
N THR A 68 8.59 -8.65 10.87
CA THR A 68 7.38 -9.12 11.56
C THR A 68 6.77 -8.04 12.46
N ALA A 69 5.55 -8.28 12.92
CA ALA A 69 4.88 -7.38 13.87
C ALA A 69 5.69 -7.24 15.19
N GLU A 70 6.30 -8.33 15.65
CA GLU A 70 7.13 -8.32 16.86
C GLU A 70 8.39 -7.49 16.69
N GLN A 71 8.99 -7.49 15.51
CA GLN A 71 10.16 -6.66 15.19
C GLN A 71 9.80 -5.18 15.04
N ASN A 72 8.53 -4.85 14.82
CA ASN A 72 8.02 -3.50 14.67
C ASN A 72 8.71 -2.68 13.58
N THR A 73 8.19 -2.75 12.37
CA THR A 73 8.75 -2.03 11.20
C THR A 73 8.88 -0.52 11.38
N LEU A 74 8.06 0.08 12.26
CA LEU A 74 8.11 1.52 12.53
C LEU A 74 9.38 1.93 13.29
N GLU A 75 9.93 1.02 14.10
CA GLU A 75 11.13 1.23 14.90
C GLU A 75 12.37 0.63 14.24
N THR A 76 12.20 -0.39 13.39
CA THR A 76 13.29 -1.09 12.74
C THR A 76 13.89 -0.24 11.61
N PRO A 77 15.23 -0.04 11.56
CA PRO A 77 15.89 0.58 10.41
C PRO A 77 15.80 -0.33 9.17
N TRP A 78 15.18 0.14 8.10
CA TRP A 78 15.07 -0.67 6.88
C TRP A 78 16.42 -0.85 6.16
N ALA A 79 17.33 0.09 6.33
CA ALA A 79 18.68 0.03 5.75
C ALA A 79 19.45 -1.25 6.10
N ASP A 80 19.14 -1.89 7.24
CA ASP A 80 19.78 -3.13 7.65
C ASP A 80 19.36 -4.34 6.81
N TYR A 81 18.28 -4.20 6.03
CA TYR A 81 17.68 -5.29 5.27
C TYR A 81 17.92 -5.21 3.77
N LEU A 82 18.35 -4.08 3.23
CA LEU A 82 18.45 -3.88 1.79
C LEU A 82 19.72 -3.13 1.38
N SER A 83 20.08 -3.25 0.12
CA SER A 83 21.11 -2.42 -0.49
C SER A 83 20.53 -1.07 -0.91
N ILE A 84 21.21 0.03 -0.63
CA ILE A 84 20.79 1.38 -0.94
C ILE A 84 21.46 1.85 -2.24
N PRO A 85 20.75 2.42 -3.21
CA PRO A 85 19.28 2.59 -3.24
C PRO A 85 18.54 1.29 -3.49
N GLY A 86 17.33 1.16 -2.93
CA GLY A 86 16.52 -0.05 -3.08
C GLY A 86 15.05 0.20 -2.80
N TYR A 87 14.20 -0.79 -3.05
CA TYR A 87 12.76 -0.69 -2.83
C TYR A 87 12.25 -1.69 -1.82
N VAL A 88 11.27 -1.23 -1.06
CA VAL A 88 10.53 -1.97 -0.04
C VAL A 88 9.08 -2.14 -0.49
N TRP A 89 8.56 -3.35 -0.36
CA TRP A 89 7.14 -3.63 -0.43
C TRP A 89 6.49 -3.39 0.93
N LEU A 90 5.33 -2.73 0.95
CA LEU A 90 4.60 -2.45 2.18
C LEU A 90 3.09 -2.59 1.96
N ASN A 91 2.49 -3.60 2.58
CA ASN A 91 1.05 -3.75 2.72
C ASN A 91 0.72 -3.63 4.22
N PRO A 92 0.50 -2.40 4.74
CA PRO A 92 0.34 -2.17 6.16
C PRO A 92 -1.04 -2.65 6.67
N PRO A 93 -1.22 -2.81 7.98
CA PRO A 93 -2.54 -2.97 8.56
C PRO A 93 -3.41 -1.75 8.23
N TYR A 94 -4.61 -2.00 7.68
CA TYR A 94 -5.50 -0.92 7.21
C TYR A 94 -6.24 -0.21 8.35
N SER A 95 -6.18 -0.75 9.56
CA SER A 95 -6.69 -0.10 10.78
C SER A 95 -5.89 1.15 11.16
N GLU A 96 -4.58 1.20 10.81
CA GLU A 96 -3.71 2.31 11.21
C GLU A 96 -2.62 2.61 10.16
N ILE A 97 -2.97 3.26 9.05
CA ILE A 97 -2.05 3.51 7.91
C ILE A 97 -1.10 4.69 8.16
N MET A 98 -1.50 5.72 8.92
CA MET A 98 -0.75 6.96 9.09
C MET A 98 0.72 6.77 9.55
N PRO A 99 1.04 5.95 10.56
CA PRO A 99 2.43 5.73 10.98
C PRO A 99 3.31 5.17 9.86
N PHE A 100 2.76 4.27 9.04
CA PHE A 100 3.49 3.67 7.92
C PHE A 100 3.75 4.67 6.78
N VAL A 101 2.82 5.59 6.53
CA VAL A 101 3.04 6.71 5.60
C VAL A 101 4.22 7.56 6.06
N LYS A 102 4.26 7.94 7.33
CA LYS A 102 5.37 8.72 7.91
C LYS A 102 6.69 7.96 7.85
N LYS A 103 6.67 6.66 8.12
CA LYS A 103 7.87 5.80 8.02
C LYS A 103 8.40 5.77 6.59
N ALA A 104 7.55 5.50 5.59
CA ALA A 104 7.94 5.48 4.18
C ALA A 104 8.50 6.83 3.71
N ALA A 105 7.88 7.94 4.13
CA ALA A 105 8.37 9.29 3.85
C ALA A 105 9.76 9.54 4.44
N ALA A 106 9.99 9.14 5.70
CA ALA A 106 11.28 9.27 6.38
C ALA A 106 12.37 8.42 5.69
N GLU A 107 12.05 7.18 5.32
CA GLU A 107 13.02 6.28 4.68
C GLU A 107 13.36 6.72 3.25
N SER A 108 12.49 7.44 2.55
CA SER A 108 12.81 8.00 1.23
C SER A 108 13.97 9.00 1.27
N ALA A 109 14.13 9.73 2.37
CA ALA A 109 15.28 10.61 2.59
C ALA A 109 16.60 9.82 2.74
N ASN A 110 16.53 8.56 3.12
CA ASN A 110 17.64 7.63 3.21
C ASN A 110 17.87 6.84 1.91
N GLN A 111 17.29 7.28 0.80
CA GLN A 111 17.37 6.61 -0.52
C GLN A 111 16.72 5.20 -0.53
N ILE A 112 15.73 4.99 0.31
CA ILE A 112 14.94 3.76 0.34
C ILE A 112 13.56 4.05 -0.23
N GLY A 113 13.29 3.51 -1.41
CA GLY A 113 11.99 3.61 -2.06
C GLY A 113 10.98 2.67 -1.40
N THR A 114 9.72 3.05 -1.43
CA THR A 114 8.61 2.25 -0.90
C THR A 114 7.47 2.20 -1.89
N VAL A 115 6.90 1.03 -2.11
CA VAL A 115 5.61 0.85 -2.78
C VAL A 115 4.63 0.33 -1.74
N MET A 116 3.66 1.17 -1.39
CA MET A 116 2.65 0.88 -0.36
C MET A 116 1.30 0.62 -1.03
N LEU A 117 0.70 -0.54 -0.72
CA LEU A 117 -0.65 -0.88 -1.17
C LEU A 117 -1.67 -0.50 -0.09
N VAL A 118 -2.63 0.36 -0.44
CA VAL A 118 -3.65 0.86 0.50
C VAL A 118 -5.02 1.00 -0.18
N PRO A 119 -6.12 1.12 0.61
CA PRO A 119 -7.44 1.42 0.05
C PRO A 119 -7.45 2.76 -0.68
N ALA A 120 -8.21 2.84 -1.78
CA ALA A 120 -8.42 4.09 -2.52
C ALA A 120 -9.43 4.99 -1.76
N ASP A 121 -8.94 5.68 -0.76
CA ASP A 121 -9.71 6.63 0.04
C ASP A 121 -8.97 7.98 0.12
N THR A 122 -9.47 8.95 -0.64
CA THR A 122 -8.87 10.29 -0.71
C THR A 122 -9.36 11.24 0.38
N SER A 123 -10.33 10.82 1.19
CA SER A 123 -10.97 11.67 2.21
C SER A 123 -10.27 11.60 3.58
N VAL A 124 -9.30 10.72 3.76
CA VAL A 124 -8.64 10.43 5.03
C VAL A 124 -7.33 11.21 5.22
N GLY A 125 -6.99 11.46 6.49
CA GLY A 125 -5.81 12.26 6.84
C GLY A 125 -4.48 11.68 6.36
N TRP A 126 -4.32 10.35 6.38
CA TRP A 126 -3.09 9.71 5.90
C TRP A 126 -2.87 9.90 4.39
N PHE A 127 -3.95 10.01 3.58
CA PHE A 127 -3.80 10.29 2.14
C PHE A 127 -3.26 11.69 1.89
N LYS A 128 -3.75 12.69 2.65
CA LYS A 128 -3.22 14.05 2.62
C LYS A 128 -1.71 14.08 2.93
N GLU A 129 -1.28 13.37 3.96
CA GLU A 129 0.14 13.25 4.33
C GLU A 129 0.96 12.57 3.23
N ALA A 130 0.42 11.48 2.68
CA ALA A 130 1.08 10.72 1.63
C ALA A 130 1.37 11.55 0.38
N ILE A 131 0.40 12.28 -0.15
CA ILE A 131 0.58 13.08 -1.37
C ILE A 131 1.54 14.27 -1.22
N GLN A 132 1.85 14.67 0.01
CA GLN A 132 2.84 15.72 0.28
C GLN A 132 4.27 15.20 0.24
N THR A 133 4.47 13.89 0.39
CA THR A 133 5.79 13.27 0.53
C THR A 133 6.10 12.24 -0.54
N ALA A 134 5.08 11.61 -1.12
CA ALA A 134 5.23 10.58 -2.15
C ALA A 134 5.64 11.16 -3.50
N SER A 135 6.30 10.33 -4.31
CA SER A 135 6.66 10.64 -5.69
C SER A 135 5.51 10.35 -6.67
N GLU A 136 4.66 9.37 -6.34
CA GLU A 136 3.58 8.93 -7.22
C GLU A 136 2.43 8.32 -6.42
N VAL A 137 1.19 8.57 -6.84
CA VAL A 137 0.01 7.80 -6.48
C VAL A 137 -0.51 7.12 -7.74
N ARG A 138 -0.50 5.79 -7.75
CA ARG A 138 -0.97 4.98 -8.88
C ARG A 138 -2.31 4.33 -8.54
N PHE A 139 -3.37 4.74 -9.23
CA PHE A 139 -4.70 4.18 -9.06
C PHE A 139 -4.84 2.87 -9.82
N ILE A 140 -5.27 1.80 -9.13
CA ILE A 140 -5.63 0.53 -9.77
C ILE A 140 -7.07 0.63 -10.24
N THR A 141 -7.26 0.65 -11.56
CA THR A 141 -8.55 0.87 -12.22
C THR A 141 -9.10 -0.41 -12.86
N ALA A 142 -10.28 -0.33 -13.48
CA ALA A 142 -10.94 -1.42 -14.21
C ALA A 142 -11.19 -2.67 -13.35
N GLY A 143 -11.39 -2.51 -12.05
CA GLY A 143 -11.76 -3.60 -11.13
C GLY A 143 -11.10 -3.51 -9.77
N ARG A 144 -11.54 -4.36 -8.85
CA ARG A 144 -11.02 -4.44 -7.48
C ARG A 144 -10.09 -5.63 -7.32
N LEU A 145 -9.08 -5.51 -6.48
CA LEU A 145 -8.20 -6.63 -6.14
C LEU A 145 -8.96 -7.66 -5.30
N ALA A 146 -8.75 -8.94 -5.59
CA ALA A 146 -9.22 -10.05 -4.78
C ALA A 146 -8.08 -10.46 -3.83
N PHE A 147 -8.08 -9.89 -2.62
CA PHE A 147 -7.10 -10.25 -1.60
C PHE A 147 -7.28 -11.71 -1.14
N ILE A 148 -6.20 -12.32 -0.68
CA ILE A 148 -6.23 -13.70 -0.19
C ILE A 148 -6.71 -13.71 1.26
N ASN A 149 -7.76 -14.47 1.52
CA ASN A 149 -8.29 -14.64 2.87
C ASN A 149 -7.28 -15.40 3.75
N PRO A 150 -6.94 -14.90 4.94
CA PRO A 150 -5.91 -15.50 5.80
C PRO A 150 -6.27 -16.90 6.31
N VAL A 151 -7.56 -17.20 6.44
CA VAL A 151 -8.06 -18.50 6.97
C VAL A 151 -8.18 -19.53 5.87
N THR A 152 -8.80 -19.16 4.73
CA THR A 152 -9.10 -20.12 3.65
C THR A 152 -7.97 -20.23 2.62
N GLY A 153 -7.03 -19.27 2.59
CA GLY A 153 -5.99 -19.19 1.57
C GLY A 153 -6.51 -18.87 0.16
N LYS A 154 -7.79 -18.56 0.01
CA LYS A 154 -8.43 -18.33 -1.28
C LYS A 154 -8.63 -16.84 -1.56
N PRO A 155 -8.56 -16.41 -2.84
CA PRO A 155 -8.90 -15.05 -3.20
C PRO A 155 -10.39 -14.78 -2.95
N VAL A 156 -10.69 -13.59 -2.41
CA VAL A 156 -12.06 -13.14 -2.14
C VAL A 156 -12.31 -11.84 -2.87
N SER A 157 -13.30 -11.85 -3.74
CA SER A 157 -13.81 -10.64 -4.42
C SER A 157 -14.78 -9.89 -3.53
N GLY A 158 -15.02 -8.60 -3.83
CA GLY A 158 -16.05 -7.82 -3.16
C GLY A 158 -15.53 -6.82 -2.12
N ASN A 159 -14.27 -6.43 -2.17
CA ASN A 159 -13.77 -5.32 -1.38
C ASN A 159 -14.64 -4.08 -1.56
N SER A 160 -14.97 -3.40 -0.46
CA SER A 160 -15.81 -2.20 -0.47
C SER A 160 -15.14 -1.02 -1.18
N LYS A 161 -13.81 -0.94 -1.15
CA LYS A 161 -13.01 0.13 -1.76
C LYS A 161 -12.09 -0.42 -2.85
N GLY A 162 -11.73 0.42 -3.82
CA GLY A 162 -10.62 0.17 -4.74
C GLY A 162 -9.28 0.16 -4.01
N SER A 163 -8.19 -0.04 -4.75
CA SER A 163 -6.84 0.00 -4.20
C SER A 163 -5.99 1.01 -4.96
N ILE A 164 -5.04 1.61 -4.26
CA ILE A 164 -4.02 2.48 -4.82
C ILE A 164 -2.64 2.04 -4.34
N LEU A 165 -1.65 2.35 -5.14
CA LEU A 165 -0.24 2.25 -4.76
C LEU A 165 0.25 3.67 -4.47
N ILE A 166 0.89 3.85 -3.32
CA ILE A 166 1.61 5.08 -2.99
C ILE A 166 3.09 4.75 -3.08
N ILE A 167 3.82 5.52 -3.88
CA ILE A 167 5.20 5.22 -4.25
C ILE A 167 6.10 6.36 -3.82
N TRP A 168 6.99 6.08 -2.89
CA TRP A 168 8.14 6.92 -2.59
C TRP A 168 9.34 6.38 -3.36
N ARG A 169 10.00 7.25 -4.11
CA ARG A 169 11.19 6.83 -4.86
C ARG A 169 12.45 7.11 -4.04
N PRO A 170 13.55 6.33 -4.23
CA PRO A 170 14.83 6.58 -3.55
C PRO A 170 15.41 7.97 -3.78
N TYR A 171 14.98 8.60 -4.86
CA TYR A 171 15.34 9.97 -5.20
C TYR A 171 14.06 10.82 -5.21
N PRO A 172 13.80 11.59 -4.15
CA PRO A 172 12.56 12.36 -4.02
C PRO A 172 12.34 13.30 -5.19
N ARG A 173 11.10 13.38 -5.66
CA ARG A 173 10.66 14.35 -6.66
C ARG A 173 10.07 15.59 -5.99
N THR A 174 10.01 16.69 -6.72
CA THR A 174 9.45 17.95 -6.23
C THR A 174 7.93 17.95 -6.13
N HIS A 175 7.26 17.02 -6.77
CA HIS A 175 5.79 16.90 -6.77
C HIS A 175 5.38 15.43 -6.95
N CYS A 176 4.18 15.12 -6.43
CA CYS A 176 3.56 13.82 -6.55
C CYS A 176 2.85 13.69 -7.91
N GLU A 177 3.18 12.65 -8.66
CA GLU A 177 2.48 12.31 -9.91
C GLU A 177 1.24 11.46 -9.59
N PHE A 178 0.17 11.61 -10.39
CA PHE A 178 -1.02 10.79 -10.31
C PHE A 178 -1.16 9.98 -11.60
N THR A 179 -1.11 8.66 -11.47
CA THR A 179 -1.13 7.74 -12.60
C THR A 179 -2.23 6.69 -12.44
N THR A 180 -2.48 5.93 -13.48
CA THR A 180 -3.42 4.80 -13.45
C THR A 180 -2.80 3.55 -14.05
N VAL A 181 -3.24 2.41 -13.58
CA VAL A 181 -2.95 1.10 -14.17
C VAL A 181 -4.17 0.21 -14.06
N GLU A 182 -4.50 -0.53 -15.09
CA GLU A 182 -5.61 -1.47 -15.05
C GLU A 182 -5.25 -2.72 -14.23
N ARG A 183 -6.20 -3.13 -13.36
CA ARG A 183 -6.03 -4.34 -12.54
C ARG A 183 -5.64 -5.55 -13.36
N ASP A 184 -6.34 -5.79 -14.47
CA ASP A 184 -6.14 -7.00 -15.27
C ASP A 184 -4.77 -7.02 -15.94
N VAL A 185 -4.24 -5.88 -16.36
CA VAL A 185 -2.87 -5.76 -16.90
C VAL A 185 -1.85 -6.21 -15.85
N LEU A 186 -1.95 -5.73 -14.60
CA LEU A 186 -1.07 -6.14 -13.52
C LEU A 186 -1.20 -7.63 -13.21
N MET A 187 -2.42 -8.13 -13.09
CA MET A 187 -2.69 -9.51 -12.71
C MET A 187 -2.26 -10.52 -13.78
N GLU A 188 -2.54 -10.24 -15.05
CA GLU A 188 -2.11 -11.10 -16.17
C GLU A 188 -0.61 -11.14 -16.32
N PHE A 189 0.05 -9.98 -16.25
CA PHE A 189 1.50 -9.90 -16.34
C PHE A 189 2.17 -10.69 -15.22
N GLY A 190 1.75 -10.48 -13.97
CA GLY A 190 2.28 -11.22 -12.82
C GLY A 190 2.02 -12.72 -12.90
N THR A 191 0.83 -13.14 -13.36
CA THR A 191 0.51 -14.56 -13.57
C THR A 191 1.44 -15.20 -14.60
N LYS A 192 1.72 -14.52 -15.71
CA LYS A 192 2.67 -15.00 -16.73
C LYS A 192 4.09 -15.14 -16.18
N LEU A 193 4.52 -14.22 -15.32
CA LEU A 193 5.84 -14.28 -14.68
C LEU A 193 5.93 -15.43 -13.67
N LEU A 194 4.88 -15.66 -12.86
CA LEU A 194 4.82 -16.79 -11.92
C LEU A 194 4.92 -18.12 -12.65
N ALA A 195 4.14 -18.33 -13.70
CA ALA A 195 4.18 -19.55 -14.51
C ALA A 195 5.57 -19.83 -15.12
N ARG A 196 6.30 -18.78 -15.50
CA ARG A 196 7.68 -18.91 -16.00
C ARG A 196 8.66 -19.32 -14.90
N ARG A 197 8.50 -18.83 -13.68
CA ARG A 197 9.34 -19.18 -12.52
C ARG A 197 9.13 -20.63 -12.07
N GLU A 198 7.90 -21.14 -12.20
CA GLU A 198 7.57 -22.54 -11.88
C GLU A 198 8.07 -23.55 -12.93
N ALA A 199 8.27 -23.09 -14.17
CA ALA A 199 8.75 -23.92 -15.28
C ALA A 199 10.28 -23.95 -15.43
N ALA A 200 11.02 -23.15 -14.64
CA ALA A 200 12.48 -23.02 -14.68
C ALA A 200 13.16 -23.82 -13.57
#